data_4432301d86a868623a2b748ddae95462
#
_entry.id   4432301d86a868623a2b748ddae95462
#
_cell.length_a   1.000
_cell.length_b   1.000
_cell.length_c   1.000
_cell.angle_alpha   90.00
_cell.angle_beta   90.00
_cell.angle_gamma   90.00
#
_symmetry.space_group_name_H-M   'P 1'
#
loop_
_entity.id
_entity.type
_entity.pdbx_description
1 polymer ?
#
loop_
_entity_poly.entity_id
_entity_poly.type
_entity_poly.pdbx_seq_one_letter_code
_entity_poly.pdbx_strand_id
1 'polypeptide(L)'
;SNIFKSYDIRGKYPIEINEKIICEIISSFISNFRIQNSEFIIVIGHDSRLSSPSLYHAAIKSIKYQVLNIKLIKAEISTTPMLYFLTNHFNADMGIMITASHNPKEYNGLKIVGKNAVPISGKEILRIMNNG
;
A
#
# COMPACT_ATOMS: atom_id res chain seq x y z
N SER A 1 8.07 1.26 15.25
CA SER A 1 7.93 2.65 14.90
C SER A 1 6.49 3.13 15.03
N ASN A 2 6.32 4.41 15.34
CA ASN A 2 5.00 5.02 15.55
C ASN A 2 4.14 5.13 14.30
N ILE A 3 4.68 4.89 13.11
CA ILE A 3 3.89 5.03 11.89
C ILE A 3 2.92 3.86 11.67
N PHE A 4 3.15 2.72 12.31
CA PHE A 4 2.28 1.54 12.16
C PHE A 4 1.10 1.62 13.12
N LYS A 5 -0.05 2.06 12.61
CA LYS A 5 -1.25 2.34 13.40
C LYS A 5 -2.25 1.18 13.33
N SER A 6 -3.37 1.34 14.06
CA SER A 6 -4.40 0.29 14.14
C SER A 6 -5.05 -0.02 12.80
N TYR A 7 -5.20 0.98 11.94
CA TYR A 7 -5.91 0.83 10.68
C TYR A 7 -5.05 1.07 9.45
N ASP A 8 -3.89 1.72 9.61
CA ASP A 8 -3.06 2.10 8.48
C ASP A 8 -1.63 2.38 8.93
N ILE A 9 -0.82 2.83 7.96
CA ILE A 9 0.52 3.35 8.19
C ILE A 9 0.47 4.82 7.81
N ARG A 10 0.88 5.72 8.71
CA ARG A 10 0.87 7.15 8.43
C ARG A 10 1.87 7.89 9.29
N GLY A 11 2.34 9.00 8.77
CA GLY A 11 3.28 9.87 9.47
C GLY A 11 3.46 11.16 8.72
N LYS A 12 4.26 12.07 9.27
CA LYS A 12 4.57 13.34 8.62
C LYS A 12 5.52 13.11 7.45
N TYR A 13 5.20 13.71 6.32
CA TYR A 13 6.04 13.66 5.14
C TYR A 13 6.95 14.88 5.11
N PRO A 14 8.25 14.77 4.84
CA PRO A 14 8.98 13.54 4.49
C PRO A 14 9.75 12.90 5.65
N ILE A 15 9.56 13.37 6.87
CA ILE A 15 10.38 12.97 8.02
C ILE A 15 10.06 11.56 8.49
N GLU A 16 8.78 11.25 8.63
CA GLU A 16 8.32 9.95 9.15
C GLU A 16 7.89 9.00 8.04
N ILE A 17 7.32 9.57 6.96
CA ILE A 17 6.92 8.83 5.76
C ILE A 17 7.59 9.50 4.58
N ASN A 18 8.23 8.72 3.73
CA ASN A 18 8.84 9.20 2.50
C ASN A 18 8.95 8.05 1.50
N GLU A 19 9.45 8.35 0.31
CA GLU A 19 9.55 7.38 -0.79
C GLU A 19 10.36 6.15 -0.39
N LYS A 20 11.47 6.36 0.32
CA LYS A 20 12.33 5.25 0.73
C LYS A 20 11.60 4.32 1.71
N ILE A 21 10.92 4.89 2.69
CA ILE A 21 10.19 4.11 3.69
C ILE A 21 9.04 3.36 3.06
N ILE A 22 8.30 3.99 2.14
CA ILE A 22 7.23 3.32 1.40
C ILE A 22 7.80 2.12 0.62
N CYS A 23 8.92 2.30 -0.07
CA CYS A 23 9.56 1.21 -0.80
C CYS A 23 9.96 0.06 0.13
N GLU A 24 10.56 0.37 1.27
CA GLU A 24 10.96 -0.65 2.24
C GLU A 24 9.78 -1.43 2.78
N ILE A 25 8.70 -0.72 3.12
CA ILE A 25 7.49 -1.37 3.65
C ILE A 25 6.88 -2.29 2.61
N ILE A 26 6.67 -1.79 1.40
CA ILE A 26 6.02 -2.56 0.35
C ILE A 26 6.88 -3.75 -0.07
N SER A 27 8.17 -3.55 -0.27
CA SER A 27 9.07 -4.63 -0.64
C SER A 27 9.10 -5.73 0.41
N SER A 28 9.26 -5.34 1.67
CA SER A 28 9.32 -6.29 2.77
C SER A 28 7.98 -7.01 2.95
N PHE A 29 6.88 -6.28 2.86
CA PHE A 29 5.55 -6.87 3.05
C PHE A 29 5.25 -7.89 1.95
N ILE A 30 5.46 -7.50 0.68
CA ILE A 30 5.17 -8.39 -0.46
C ILE A 30 6.09 -9.62 -0.44
N SER A 31 7.37 -9.44 -0.11
CA SER A 31 8.31 -10.55 -0.09
C SER A 31 7.96 -11.62 0.94
N ASN A 32 7.18 -11.25 1.96
CA ASN A 32 6.75 -12.18 2.99
C ASN A 32 5.39 -12.81 2.72
N PHE A 33 4.73 -12.42 1.63
CA PHE A 33 3.55 -13.11 1.16
C PHE A 33 3.97 -14.38 0.42
N ARG A 34 3.24 -15.46 0.67
CA ARG A 34 3.47 -16.69 -0.05
C ARG A 34 2.70 -16.64 -1.35
N ILE A 35 3.36 -16.09 -2.38
CA ILE A 35 2.76 -16.02 -3.71
C ILE A 35 3.03 -17.33 -4.41
N GLN A 36 1.95 -18.03 -4.73
CA GLN A 36 2.01 -19.33 -5.37
C GLN A 36 2.24 -19.17 -6.87
N ASN A 37 1.92 -20.21 -7.64
CA ASN A 37 2.19 -20.24 -9.08
C ASN A 37 1.22 -19.37 -9.89
N SER A 38 0.10 -18.97 -9.32
CA SER A 38 -0.87 -18.16 -10.00
C SER A 38 -0.49 -16.68 -9.95
N GLU A 39 -1.06 -15.91 -10.89
CA GLU A 39 -0.85 -14.47 -10.94
C GLU A 39 -1.39 -13.79 -9.68
N PHE A 40 -0.60 -12.90 -9.11
CA PHE A 40 -0.98 -12.11 -7.95
C PHE A 40 -1.42 -10.73 -8.40
N ILE A 41 -2.67 -10.36 -8.12
CA ILE A 41 -3.26 -9.12 -8.62
C ILE A 41 -3.25 -8.07 -7.52
N ILE A 42 -2.65 -6.91 -7.81
CA ILE A 42 -2.60 -5.76 -6.89
C ILE A 42 -3.26 -4.57 -7.56
N VAL A 43 -4.20 -3.92 -6.87
CA VAL A 43 -4.75 -2.62 -7.28
C VAL A 43 -4.09 -1.55 -6.42
N ILE A 44 -3.60 -0.48 -7.04
CA ILE A 44 -2.96 0.61 -6.30
C ILE A 44 -3.51 1.95 -6.75
N GLY A 45 -3.76 2.85 -5.80
CA GLY A 45 -4.22 4.19 -6.06
C GLY A 45 -3.65 5.18 -5.06
N HIS A 46 -3.95 6.47 -5.24
CA HIS A 46 -3.49 7.53 -4.35
C HIS A 46 -4.54 8.64 -4.26
N ASP A 47 -4.50 9.37 -3.16
CA ASP A 47 -5.37 10.52 -2.96
C ASP A 47 -4.76 11.79 -3.60
N SER A 48 -5.37 12.94 -3.31
CA SER A 48 -4.97 14.20 -3.94
C SER A 48 -3.92 15.00 -3.14
N ARG A 49 -3.33 14.43 -2.11
CA ARG A 49 -2.28 15.12 -1.35
C ARG A 49 -1.07 15.38 -2.24
N LEU A 50 -0.37 16.49 -1.98
CA LEU A 50 0.76 16.90 -2.83
C LEU A 50 1.86 15.86 -2.91
N SER A 51 2.13 15.15 -1.81
CA SER A 51 3.17 14.12 -1.78
C SER A 51 2.70 12.77 -2.33
N SER A 52 1.40 12.58 -2.54
CA SER A 52 0.86 11.27 -2.92
C SER A 52 1.34 10.78 -4.29
N PRO A 53 1.42 11.59 -5.34
CA PRO A 53 1.94 11.09 -6.62
C PRO A 53 3.35 10.54 -6.52
N SER A 54 4.25 11.20 -5.78
CA SER A 54 5.63 10.74 -5.64
C SER A 54 5.70 9.43 -4.87
N LEU A 55 4.94 9.31 -3.78
CA LEU A 55 4.87 8.08 -3.00
C LEU A 55 4.25 6.95 -3.82
N TYR A 56 3.24 7.26 -4.61
CA TYR A 56 2.58 6.31 -5.50
C TYR A 56 3.55 5.74 -6.53
N HIS A 57 4.33 6.60 -7.18
CA HIS A 57 5.33 6.14 -8.14
C HIS A 57 6.42 5.30 -7.48
N ALA A 58 6.85 5.67 -6.27
CA ALA A 58 7.81 4.87 -5.51
C ALA A 58 7.25 3.48 -5.18
N ALA A 59 5.98 3.43 -4.78
CA ALA A 59 5.31 2.17 -4.48
C ALA A 59 5.25 1.27 -5.73
N ILE A 60 4.85 1.83 -6.86
CA ILE A 60 4.76 1.07 -8.12
C ILE A 60 6.13 0.52 -8.50
N LYS A 61 7.17 1.35 -8.41
CA LYS A 61 8.53 0.92 -8.71
C LYS A 61 8.96 -0.22 -7.82
N SER A 62 8.66 -0.13 -6.53
CA SER A 62 8.98 -1.18 -5.57
C SER A 62 8.29 -2.50 -5.91
N ILE A 63 7.01 -2.44 -6.32
CA ILE A 63 6.25 -3.63 -6.69
C ILE A 63 6.85 -4.26 -7.95
N LYS A 64 7.20 -3.45 -8.94
CA LYS A 64 7.76 -3.94 -10.21
C LYS A 64 9.12 -4.62 -10.05
N TYR A 65 9.84 -4.30 -9.00
CA TYR A 65 11.13 -4.94 -8.73
C TYR A 65 11.01 -6.33 -8.11
N GLN A 66 9.80 -6.72 -7.68
CA GLN A 66 9.60 -8.04 -7.11
C GLN A 66 9.70 -9.10 -8.20
N VAL A 67 10.41 -10.18 -7.90
CA VAL A 67 10.54 -11.32 -8.84
C VAL A 67 9.35 -12.24 -8.65
N LEU A 68 8.17 -11.75 -9.07
CA LEU A 68 6.91 -12.42 -8.84
C LEU A 68 6.00 -12.18 -10.03
N ASN A 69 5.03 -13.06 -10.22
CA ASN A 69 4.03 -12.90 -11.27
C ASN A 69 2.93 -11.96 -10.78
N ILE A 70 3.17 -10.65 -10.87
CA ILE A 70 2.25 -9.64 -10.36
C ILE A 70 1.58 -8.91 -11.54
N LYS A 71 0.25 -8.88 -11.50
CA LYS A 71 -0.54 -8.00 -12.35
C LYS A 71 -0.88 -6.75 -11.54
N LEU A 72 -0.36 -5.60 -11.95
CA LEU A 72 -0.56 -4.34 -11.26
C LEU A 72 -1.62 -3.52 -11.99
N ILE A 73 -2.71 -3.22 -11.29
CA ILE A 73 -3.80 -2.40 -11.80
C ILE A 73 -3.65 -1.02 -11.17
N LYS A 74 -3.37 -0.01 -12.01
CA LYS A 74 -3.11 1.35 -11.56
C LYS A 74 -4.40 2.16 -11.59
N ALA A 75 -4.97 2.42 -10.42
CA ALA A 75 -6.18 3.22 -10.30
C ALA A 75 -5.91 4.72 -10.40
N GLU A 76 -4.65 5.13 -10.27
CA GLU A 76 -4.22 6.52 -10.29
C GLU A 76 -4.88 7.30 -9.16
N ILE A 77 -5.31 8.55 -9.40
CA ILE A 77 -5.99 9.33 -8.36
C ILE A 77 -7.36 8.71 -8.07
N SER A 78 -7.63 8.48 -6.80
CA SER A 78 -8.80 7.72 -6.40
C SER A 78 -9.21 8.08 -4.98
N THR A 79 -10.42 7.66 -4.59
CA THR A 79 -10.85 7.66 -3.19
C THR A 79 -10.62 6.27 -2.60
N THR A 80 -10.59 6.19 -1.28
CA THR A 80 -10.47 4.89 -0.60
C THR A 80 -11.65 3.97 -0.94
N PRO A 81 -12.92 4.43 -0.92
CA PRO A 81 -14.03 3.57 -1.35
C PRO A 81 -13.89 3.06 -2.79
N MET A 82 -13.41 3.90 -3.70
CA MET A 82 -13.20 3.46 -5.08
C MET A 82 -12.13 2.38 -5.17
N LEU A 83 -11.05 2.54 -4.40
CA LEU A 83 -10.00 1.52 -4.36
C LEU A 83 -10.56 0.18 -3.87
N TYR A 84 -11.39 0.22 -2.83
CA TYR A 84 -12.02 -1.01 -2.31
C TYR A 84 -12.93 -1.64 -3.35
N PHE A 85 -13.73 -0.81 -4.05
CA PHE A 85 -14.57 -1.29 -5.13
C PHE A 85 -13.73 -1.99 -6.22
N LEU A 86 -12.64 -1.36 -6.65
CA LEU A 86 -11.78 -1.93 -7.69
C LEU A 86 -11.09 -3.20 -7.23
N THR A 87 -10.68 -3.27 -5.97
CA THR A 87 -10.09 -4.48 -5.41
C THR A 87 -11.07 -5.65 -5.53
N ASN A 88 -12.34 -5.42 -5.22
CA ASN A 88 -13.37 -6.45 -5.37
C ASN A 88 -13.71 -6.73 -6.82
N HIS A 89 -13.83 -5.68 -7.64
CA HIS A 89 -14.22 -5.80 -9.04
C HIS A 89 -13.22 -6.68 -9.83
N PHE A 90 -11.93 -6.49 -9.58
CA PHE A 90 -10.89 -7.27 -10.25
C PHE A 90 -10.53 -8.56 -9.52
N ASN A 91 -11.24 -8.88 -8.44
CA ASN A 91 -10.93 -10.03 -7.59
C ASN A 91 -9.45 -10.03 -7.23
N ALA A 92 -8.95 -8.87 -6.82
CA ALA A 92 -7.53 -8.67 -6.53
C ALA A 92 -7.15 -9.34 -5.21
N ASP A 93 -5.88 -9.72 -5.13
CA ASP A 93 -5.32 -10.30 -3.92
C ASP A 93 -4.97 -9.24 -2.89
N MET A 94 -4.76 -8.00 -3.36
CA MET A 94 -4.35 -6.89 -2.49
C MET A 94 -4.75 -5.56 -3.11
N GLY A 95 -5.12 -4.62 -2.26
CA GLY A 95 -5.30 -3.22 -2.65
C GLY A 95 -4.39 -2.34 -1.80
N ILE A 96 -3.77 -1.35 -2.43
CA ILE A 96 -2.88 -0.40 -1.76
C ILE A 96 -3.35 1.01 -2.07
N MET A 97 -3.60 1.80 -1.03
CA MET A 97 -4.01 3.20 -1.17
C MET A 97 -2.99 4.11 -0.50
N ILE A 98 -2.39 5.00 -1.28
CA ILE A 98 -1.50 6.02 -0.73
C ILE A 98 -2.37 7.15 -0.21
N THR A 99 -2.48 7.27 1.10
CA THR A 99 -3.34 8.25 1.77
C THR A 99 -3.02 8.34 3.25
N ALA A 100 -3.32 9.47 3.86
CA ALA A 100 -3.34 9.63 5.31
C ALA A 100 -4.75 9.94 5.79
N SER A 101 -5.77 9.65 4.98
CA SER A 101 -7.19 9.84 5.32
C SER A 101 -7.50 11.29 5.71
N HIS A 102 -7.96 11.51 6.94
CA HIS A 102 -8.36 12.83 7.42
C HIS A 102 -7.27 13.57 8.20
N ASN A 103 -6.05 13.05 8.20
CA ASN A 103 -4.94 13.71 8.89
C ASN A 103 -4.56 15.02 8.19
N PRO A 104 -3.90 15.95 8.90
CA PRO A 104 -3.46 17.21 8.30
C PRO A 104 -2.64 17.00 7.03
N LYS A 105 -2.55 18.06 6.22
CA LYS A 105 -1.96 17.97 4.88
C LYS A 105 -0.48 17.56 4.86
N GLU A 106 0.25 17.76 5.95
CA GLU A 106 1.65 17.36 6.04
C GLU A 106 1.82 15.86 6.31
N TYR A 107 0.74 15.13 6.54
CA TYR A 107 0.78 13.68 6.73
C TYR A 107 0.60 12.96 5.41
N ASN A 108 1.14 11.76 5.33
CA ASN A 108 0.80 10.80 4.29
C ASN A 108 1.01 9.39 4.83
N GLY A 109 0.78 8.39 4.01
CA GLY A 109 0.90 7.01 4.43
C GLY A 109 0.26 6.06 3.44
N LEU A 110 -0.09 4.89 3.92
CA LEU A 110 -0.77 3.91 3.07
C LEU A 110 -1.73 3.05 3.87
N LYS A 111 -2.76 2.59 3.18
CA LYS A 111 -3.69 1.57 3.64
C LYS A 111 -3.54 0.36 2.74
N ILE A 112 -3.47 -0.82 3.33
CA ILE A 112 -3.42 -2.06 2.58
C ILE A 112 -4.65 -2.88 2.94
N VAL A 113 -5.29 -3.43 1.92
CA VAL A 113 -6.39 -4.38 2.09
C VAL A 113 -6.03 -5.68 1.38
N GLY A 114 -6.51 -6.78 1.91
CA GLY A 114 -6.38 -8.08 1.26
C GLY A 114 -7.59 -8.41 0.40
N LYS A 115 -7.77 -9.70 0.11
CA LYS A 115 -8.93 -10.17 -0.65
C LYS A 115 -10.22 -9.68 -0.01
N ASN A 116 -11.21 -9.38 -0.87
CA ASN A 116 -12.51 -8.86 -0.47
C ASN A 116 -12.39 -7.49 0.22
N ALA A 117 -11.30 -6.78 -0.03
CA ALA A 117 -11.01 -5.48 0.55
C ALA A 117 -11.00 -5.49 2.09
N VAL A 118 -10.54 -6.59 2.67
CA VAL A 118 -10.43 -6.70 4.13
C VAL A 118 -9.19 -5.92 4.60
N PRO A 119 -9.35 -4.92 5.47
CA PRO A 119 -8.24 -4.09 5.92
C PRO A 119 -7.17 -4.89 6.66
N ILE A 120 -5.91 -4.52 6.43
CA ILE A 120 -4.77 -5.08 7.16
C ILE A 120 -4.21 -3.94 8.00
N SER A 121 -4.15 -4.13 9.33
CA SER A 121 -3.68 -3.07 10.22
C SER A 121 -2.19 -2.82 10.04
N GLY A 122 -1.74 -1.61 10.44
CA GLY A 122 -0.33 -1.29 10.43
C GLY A 122 0.47 -2.25 11.31
N LYS A 123 -0.10 -2.65 12.43
CA LYS A 123 0.56 -3.61 13.33
C LYS A 123 0.72 -4.99 12.70
N GLU A 124 -0.27 -5.44 11.95
CA GLU A 124 -0.19 -6.71 11.23
C GLU A 124 0.87 -6.64 10.13
N ILE A 125 0.92 -5.52 9.41
CA ILE A 125 1.95 -5.31 8.39
C ILE A 125 3.34 -5.39 9.01
N LEU A 126 3.54 -4.70 10.14
CA LEU A 126 4.81 -4.73 10.85
C LEU A 126 5.17 -6.13 11.30
N ARG A 127 4.21 -6.90 11.81
CA ARG A 127 4.41 -8.28 12.23
C ARG A 127 4.87 -9.14 11.06
N ILE A 128 4.21 -9.00 9.90
CA ILE A 128 4.56 -9.77 8.70
C ILE A 128 5.97 -9.41 8.23
N MET A 129 6.32 -8.13 8.23
CA MET A 129 7.65 -7.67 7.85
C MET A 129 8.74 -8.27 8.76
N ASN A 130 8.45 -8.39 10.05
CA ASN A 130 9.43 -8.88 11.02
C ASN A 130 9.56 -10.41 11.05
N ASN A 131 8.64 -11.12 10.43
CA ASN A 131 8.66 -12.59 10.38
C ASN A 131 9.39 -13.13 9.16
N GLY A 132 9.85 -12.24 8.31
CA GLY A 132 10.63 -12.61 7.15
C GLY A 132 12.13 -12.61 7.45
#